data_e819394c516635f8d58697bb1696ac73
#
_entry.id   e819394c516635f8d58697bb1696ac73
#
_cell.length_a   1.000
_cell.length_b   1.000
_cell.length_c   1.000
_cell.angle_alpha   90.00
_cell.angle_beta   90.00
_cell.angle_gamma   90.00
#
_symmetry.space_group_name_H-M   'P 1'
#
loop_
_entity.id
_entity.type
_entity.pdbx_description
1 polymer ?
#
loop_
_entity_poly.entity_id
_entity_poly.type
_entity_poly.pdbx_seq_one_letter_code
_entity_poly.pdbx_strand_id
1 'polypeptide(L)'
;MAFFLFTFMGIVTTAQNDLQDKLQELVNTELAAYQEKFPDYPAGLAMEVISKQGTFFVSAGMGANITDQIHFRTASNTKTFTAAAILLLHQQGKLDINHKLTDIIPGSSEPYLPNTPEYNIPYKDSITILDLLRHRAGVFDLSNEPIPDTVSSSLPYKGLNYLEYILDSDPSHTFTFDELVKVVAQGQLSYFLPNTAYHYSNTGYSILGKIIEQVSQKSYQQFLMEDIILPMGLQHSSMPVLGTDQNIPEPFVPGYVLTADSLVNVTLSNISANVAEGTLITTPCDLSHFLRKLLSGQGVLSPHLVNSVMMNYLPTGGIYAGGYGCGLSYLNNLGYGHSGAHEGYLSQMAYDPQTDFTIVVFTNGWNLKGGTSTLFDQLTCLLENNCYKAKQIVNAK
;
A
#
# COMPACT_ATOMS: atom_id res chain seq x y z
N MET A 1 -8.17 -45.55 22.37
CA MET A 1 -7.82 -44.57 21.32
C MET A 1 -8.55 -43.22 21.44
N ALA A 2 -9.69 -43.12 22.07
CA ALA A 2 -10.45 -41.86 22.25
C ALA A 2 -9.87 -40.88 23.29
N PHE A 3 -9.14 -41.38 24.33
CA PHE A 3 -8.59 -40.55 25.42
C PHE A 3 -7.37 -39.68 24.99
N PHE A 4 -6.60 -40.09 23.98
CA PHE A 4 -5.45 -39.32 23.48
C PHE A 4 -5.86 -38.14 22.56
N LEU A 5 -6.99 -38.24 21.85
CA LEU A 5 -7.48 -37.14 21.02
C LEU A 5 -8.01 -35.95 21.84
N PHE A 6 -8.69 -36.21 22.96
CA PHE A 6 -9.24 -35.15 23.82
C PHE A 6 -8.15 -34.34 24.53
N THR A 7 -7.06 -34.99 24.94
CA THR A 7 -5.94 -34.30 25.62
C THR A 7 -5.14 -33.43 24.61
N PHE A 8 -4.99 -33.86 23.39
CA PHE A 8 -4.28 -33.11 22.35
C PHE A 8 -5.09 -31.88 21.90
N MET A 9 -6.40 -32.02 21.74
CA MET A 9 -7.32 -30.91 21.42
C MET A 9 -7.37 -29.86 22.54
N GLY A 10 -7.38 -30.28 23.81
CA GLY A 10 -7.36 -29.40 24.96
C GLY A 10 -6.04 -28.59 25.10
N ILE A 11 -4.91 -29.18 24.74
CA ILE A 11 -3.59 -28.52 24.78
C ILE A 11 -3.48 -27.48 23.65
N VAL A 12 -3.97 -27.78 22.45
CA VAL A 12 -3.94 -26.85 21.31
C VAL A 12 -4.80 -25.62 21.57
N THR A 13 -6.02 -25.79 22.11
CA THR A 13 -6.91 -24.67 22.46
C THR A 13 -6.35 -23.78 23.56
N THR A 14 -5.68 -24.34 24.57
CA THR A 14 -5.06 -23.58 25.67
C THR A 14 -3.86 -22.75 25.16
N ALA A 15 -3.01 -23.31 24.29
CA ALA A 15 -1.88 -22.61 23.71
C ALA A 15 -2.32 -21.48 22.76
N GLN A 16 -3.38 -21.68 21.99
CA GLN A 16 -3.95 -20.65 21.13
C GLN A 16 -4.55 -19.49 21.94
N ASN A 17 -5.26 -19.79 23.04
CA ASN A 17 -5.80 -18.76 23.92
C ASN A 17 -4.67 -17.95 24.57
N ASP A 18 -3.58 -18.58 25.02
CA ASP A 18 -2.41 -17.88 25.59
C ASP A 18 -1.75 -16.92 24.57
N LEU A 19 -1.66 -17.32 23.29
CA LEU A 19 -1.16 -16.44 22.22
C LEU A 19 -2.11 -15.28 21.93
N GLN A 20 -3.42 -15.54 21.85
CA GLN A 20 -4.45 -14.52 21.69
C GLN A 20 -4.37 -13.47 22.81
N ASP A 21 -4.26 -13.92 24.06
CA ASP A 21 -4.17 -13.05 25.24
C ASP A 21 -2.88 -12.20 25.21
N LYS A 22 -1.72 -12.78 24.84
CA LYS A 22 -0.44 -12.06 24.70
C LYS A 22 -0.48 -11.01 23.58
N LEU A 23 -1.09 -11.33 22.44
CA LEU A 23 -1.24 -10.38 21.35
C LEU A 23 -2.21 -9.25 21.74
N GLN A 24 -3.29 -9.56 22.46
CA GLN A 24 -4.23 -8.56 22.97
C GLN A 24 -3.55 -7.65 24.02
N GLU A 25 -2.74 -8.19 24.92
CA GLU A 25 -1.94 -7.41 25.86
C GLU A 25 -0.95 -6.50 25.14
N LEU A 26 -0.31 -6.99 24.07
CA LEU A 26 0.59 -6.20 23.24
C LEU A 26 -0.11 -4.95 22.70
N VAL A 27 -1.23 -5.09 21.99
CA VAL A 27 -1.92 -3.93 21.37
C VAL A 27 -2.47 -2.98 22.44
N ASN A 28 -2.94 -3.48 23.57
CA ASN A 28 -3.40 -2.66 24.69
C ASN A 28 -2.25 -1.81 25.26
N THR A 29 -1.10 -2.44 25.50
CA THR A 29 0.08 -1.79 26.11
C THR A 29 0.68 -0.74 25.19
N GLU A 30 0.84 -1.07 23.89
CA GLU A 30 1.44 -0.16 22.93
C GLU A 30 0.54 1.05 22.63
N LEU A 31 -0.77 0.83 22.51
CA LEU A 31 -1.71 1.94 22.36
C LEU A 31 -1.72 2.82 23.61
N ALA A 32 -1.78 2.24 24.82
CA ALA A 32 -1.77 3.01 26.07
C ALA A 32 -0.48 3.84 26.21
N ALA A 33 0.68 3.27 25.91
CA ALA A 33 1.96 3.99 25.94
C ALA A 33 1.99 5.16 24.91
N TYR A 34 1.40 4.96 23.73
CA TYR A 34 1.29 6.02 22.75
C TYR A 34 0.33 7.13 23.19
N GLN A 35 -0.81 6.78 23.79
CA GLN A 35 -1.80 7.73 24.32
C GLN A 35 -1.29 8.48 25.57
N GLU A 36 -0.41 7.88 26.37
CA GLU A 36 0.27 8.59 27.45
C GLU A 36 1.13 9.74 26.91
N LYS A 37 1.83 9.50 25.79
CA LYS A 37 2.62 10.53 25.09
C LYS A 37 1.74 11.56 24.35
N PHE A 38 0.60 11.13 23.83
CA PHE A 38 -0.36 11.94 23.07
C PHE A 38 -1.79 11.73 23.58
N PRO A 39 -2.18 12.37 24.70
CA PRO A 39 -3.47 12.12 25.36
C PRO A 39 -4.71 12.41 24.48
N ASP A 40 -4.58 13.32 23.53
CA ASP A 40 -5.68 13.67 22.61
C ASP A 40 -5.79 12.73 21.40
N TYR A 41 -4.93 11.71 21.28
CA TYR A 41 -4.97 10.76 20.17
C TYR A 41 -6.21 9.87 20.25
N PRO A 42 -7.17 9.98 19.29
CA PRO A 42 -8.49 9.37 19.40
C PRO A 42 -8.58 7.98 18.80
N ALA A 43 -7.54 7.57 18.05
CA ALA A 43 -7.59 6.36 17.25
C ALA A 43 -7.14 5.13 18.03
N GLY A 44 -7.53 3.98 17.51
CA GLY A 44 -7.15 2.67 18.05
C GLY A 44 -6.05 2.00 17.23
N LEU A 45 -5.75 0.78 17.61
CA LEU A 45 -4.78 -0.11 16.97
C LEU A 45 -5.44 -1.47 16.78
N ALA A 46 -5.31 -2.07 15.58
CA ALA A 46 -5.75 -3.43 15.31
C ALA A 46 -4.65 -4.22 14.60
N MET A 47 -4.65 -5.53 14.82
CA MET A 47 -3.64 -6.44 14.32
C MET A 47 -4.27 -7.78 13.95
N GLU A 48 -3.94 -8.29 12.77
CA GLU A 48 -4.18 -9.68 12.39
C GLU A 48 -2.86 -10.40 12.16
N VAL A 49 -2.74 -11.60 12.72
CA VAL A 49 -1.56 -12.46 12.60
C VAL A 49 -2.00 -13.82 12.08
N ILE A 50 -1.37 -14.29 11.00
CA ILE A 50 -1.48 -15.68 10.52
C ILE A 50 -0.12 -16.36 10.68
N SER A 51 -0.11 -17.52 11.31
CA SER A 51 1.09 -18.31 11.57
C SER A 51 0.79 -19.80 11.57
N LYS A 52 1.80 -20.64 11.82
CA LYS A 52 1.61 -22.08 12.02
C LYS A 52 0.79 -22.42 13.27
N GLN A 53 0.68 -21.48 14.23
CA GLN A 53 -0.09 -21.65 15.47
C GLN A 53 -1.57 -21.28 15.31
N GLY A 54 -1.94 -20.62 14.21
CA GLY A 54 -3.31 -20.22 13.92
C GLY A 54 -3.41 -18.79 13.37
N THR A 55 -4.65 -18.33 13.28
CA THR A 55 -5.00 -16.94 12.92
C THR A 55 -5.53 -16.24 14.16
N PHE A 56 -5.04 -15.03 14.40
CA PHE A 56 -5.35 -14.22 15.58
C PHE A 56 -5.69 -12.81 15.14
N PHE A 57 -6.80 -12.29 15.64
CA PHE A 57 -7.16 -10.88 15.49
C PHE A 57 -7.32 -10.24 16.86
N VAL A 58 -6.70 -9.06 17.04
CA VAL A 58 -6.75 -8.28 18.29
C VAL A 58 -6.92 -6.80 17.96
N SER A 59 -7.60 -6.05 18.84
CA SER A 59 -7.77 -4.61 18.67
C SER A 59 -7.88 -3.90 20.02
N ALA A 60 -7.51 -2.61 20.02
CA ALA A 60 -7.65 -1.72 21.17
C ALA A 60 -8.06 -0.32 20.69
N GLY A 61 -8.95 0.35 21.41
CA GLY A 61 -9.32 1.76 21.18
C GLY A 61 -10.21 2.02 19.96
N MET A 62 -10.65 1.01 19.20
CA MET A 62 -11.49 1.17 18.01
C MET A 62 -13.00 1.03 18.26
N GLY A 63 -13.42 0.85 19.51
CA GLY A 63 -14.82 0.59 19.88
C GLY A 63 -15.10 -0.89 20.17
N ALA A 64 -16.39 -1.21 20.37
CA ALA A 64 -16.82 -2.57 20.64
C ALA A 64 -17.07 -3.37 19.36
N ASN A 65 -16.92 -4.71 19.45
CA ASN A 65 -17.24 -5.65 18.37
C ASN A 65 -16.41 -5.48 17.07
N ILE A 66 -15.19 -4.99 17.18
CA ILE A 66 -14.25 -4.93 16.06
C ILE A 66 -13.73 -6.35 15.77
N THR A 67 -13.78 -6.74 14.49
CA THR A 67 -13.32 -8.04 14.00
C THR A 67 -12.35 -7.86 12.81
N ASP A 68 -11.75 -8.96 12.36
CA ASP A 68 -10.91 -9.03 11.17
C ASP A 68 -11.62 -8.65 9.84
N GLN A 69 -12.96 -8.46 9.90
CA GLN A 69 -13.81 -8.03 8.79
C GLN A 69 -14.07 -6.51 8.77
N ILE A 70 -13.40 -5.74 9.62
CA ILE A 70 -13.55 -4.29 9.64
C ILE A 70 -12.86 -3.65 8.44
N HIS A 71 -13.57 -2.81 7.69
CA HIS A 71 -13.00 -2.12 6.52
C HIS A 71 -12.19 -0.89 6.93
N PHE A 72 -11.09 -0.69 6.21
CA PHE A 72 -10.23 0.49 6.34
C PHE A 72 -9.55 0.82 5.00
N ARG A 73 -9.03 2.04 4.86
CA ARG A 73 -8.22 2.45 3.71
C ARG A 73 -6.78 1.98 3.91
N THR A 74 -6.25 1.21 2.96
CA THR A 74 -4.93 0.59 3.10
C THR A 74 -3.80 1.43 2.54
N ALA A 75 -4.14 2.53 1.86
CA ALA A 75 -3.17 3.41 1.22
C ALA A 75 -2.17 2.63 0.33
N SER A 76 -0.88 2.89 0.50
CA SER A 76 0.18 2.37 -0.36
C SER A 76 0.33 0.84 -0.38
N ASN A 77 -0.37 0.08 0.47
CA ASN A 77 -0.49 -1.38 0.28
C ASN A 77 -1.12 -1.72 -1.09
N THR A 78 -1.90 -0.79 -1.68
CA THR A 78 -2.42 -0.87 -3.06
C THR A 78 -1.33 -1.13 -4.09
N LYS A 79 -0.11 -0.60 -3.88
CA LYS A 79 1.01 -0.79 -4.82
C LYS A 79 1.38 -2.25 -5.04
N THR A 80 1.22 -3.09 -4.04
CA THR A 80 1.44 -4.54 -4.18
C THR A 80 0.43 -5.17 -5.14
N PHE A 81 -0.82 -4.69 -5.13
CA PHE A 81 -1.86 -5.13 -6.07
C PHE A 81 -1.58 -4.64 -7.50
N THR A 82 -1.19 -3.38 -7.66
CA THR A 82 -0.79 -2.81 -8.97
C THR A 82 0.41 -3.54 -9.55
N ALA A 83 1.42 -3.83 -8.72
CA ALA A 83 2.58 -4.62 -9.14
C ALA A 83 2.19 -6.05 -9.53
N ALA A 84 1.30 -6.70 -8.77
CA ALA A 84 0.78 -8.01 -9.14
C ALA A 84 0.02 -7.98 -10.47
N ALA A 85 -0.74 -6.91 -10.76
CA ALA A 85 -1.45 -6.72 -12.03
C ALA A 85 -0.48 -6.60 -13.22
N ILE A 86 0.56 -5.78 -13.11
CA ILE A 86 1.62 -5.64 -14.13
C ILE A 86 2.34 -6.98 -14.35
N LEU A 87 2.71 -7.67 -13.26
CA LEU A 87 3.39 -8.95 -13.35
C LEU A 87 2.48 -10.07 -13.90
N LEU A 88 1.16 -9.99 -13.67
CA LEU A 88 0.21 -10.91 -14.30
C LEU A 88 0.12 -10.68 -15.82
N LEU A 89 0.07 -9.44 -16.28
CA LEU A 89 0.12 -9.11 -17.70
C LEU A 89 1.44 -9.58 -18.35
N HIS A 90 2.55 -9.43 -17.63
CA HIS A 90 3.85 -9.96 -18.06
C HIS A 90 3.83 -11.50 -18.15
N GLN A 91 3.32 -12.19 -17.15
CA GLN A 91 3.15 -13.65 -17.14
C GLN A 91 2.28 -14.15 -18.30
N GLN A 92 1.28 -13.36 -18.70
CA GLN A 92 0.39 -13.65 -19.84
C GLN A 92 1.03 -13.32 -21.19
N GLY A 93 2.25 -12.77 -21.22
CA GLY A 93 2.92 -12.34 -22.46
C GLY A 93 2.29 -11.10 -23.11
N LYS A 94 1.42 -10.37 -22.40
CA LYS A 94 0.76 -9.16 -22.90
C LYS A 94 1.64 -7.91 -22.77
N LEU A 95 2.66 -7.94 -21.90
CA LEU A 95 3.71 -6.93 -21.78
C LEU A 95 5.04 -7.58 -21.39
N ASP A 96 6.16 -6.87 -21.58
CA ASP A 96 7.45 -7.21 -20.98
C ASP A 96 7.87 -6.09 -20.03
N ILE A 97 8.12 -6.43 -18.76
CA ILE A 97 8.54 -5.45 -17.74
C ILE A 97 9.88 -4.78 -18.05
N ASN A 98 10.72 -5.37 -18.91
CA ASN A 98 11.98 -4.81 -19.36
C ASN A 98 11.81 -3.85 -20.55
N HIS A 99 10.64 -3.79 -21.16
CA HIS A 99 10.35 -2.83 -22.22
C HIS A 99 10.31 -1.41 -21.67
N LYS A 100 10.68 -0.47 -22.53
CA LYS A 100 10.60 0.97 -22.27
C LYS A 100 9.18 1.47 -22.47
N LEU A 101 8.87 2.62 -21.90
CA LEU A 101 7.55 3.24 -22.04
C LEU A 101 7.18 3.58 -23.50
N THR A 102 8.18 3.75 -24.35
CA THR A 102 8.03 4.01 -25.80
C THR A 102 7.96 2.76 -26.67
N ASP A 103 8.23 1.58 -26.10
CA ASP A 103 8.17 0.33 -26.86
C ASP A 103 6.71 -0.04 -27.16
N ILE A 104 6.53 -0.77 -28.27
CA ILE A 104 5.20 -1.17 -28.74
C ILE A 104 4.68 -2.33 -27.91
N ILE A 105 3.43 -2.24 -27.46
CA ILE A 105 2.72 -3.31 -26.75
C ILE A 105 2.63 -4.54 -27.66
N PRO A 106 2.98 -5.75 -27.18
CA PRO A 106 2.88 -6.98 -27.97
C PRO A 106 1.48 -7.17 -28.58
N GLY A 107 1.44 -7.35 -29.90
CA GLY A 107 0.19 -7.51 -30.64
C GLY A 107 -0.60 -6.22 -30.91
N SER A 108 -0.03 -5.05 -30.65
CA SER A 108 -0.62 -3.73 -30.87
C SER A 108 0.25 -2.89 -31.82
N SER A 109 -0.26 -1.73 -32.24
CA SER A 109 0.53 -0.67 -32.88
C SER A 109 0.88 0.46 -31.93
N GLU A 110 0.36 0.41 -30.69
CA GLU A 110 0.45 1.49 -29.72
C GLU A 110 1.61 1.26 -28.72
N PRO A 111 2.31 2.31 -28.29
CA PRO A 111 3.30 2.21 -27.23
C PRO A 111 2.63 2.06 -25.86
N TYR A 112 3.41 1.62 -24.84
CA TYR A 112 2.92 1.51 -23.47
C TYR A 112 2.45 2.85 -22.89
N LEU A 113 3.10 3.96 -23.29
CA LEU A 113 2.68 5.31 -22.91
C LEU A 113 2.51 6.14 -24.19
N PRO A 114 1.34 6.79 -24.41
CA PRO A 114 1.02 7.48 -25.67
C PRO A 114 2.09 8.47 -26.11
N ASN A 115 2.26 8.60 -27.43
CA ASN A 115 3.28 9.45 -28.05
C ASN A 115 2.75 10.86 -28.34
N THR A 116 2.15 11.49 -27.30
CA THR A 116 1.58 12.84 -27.35
C THR A 116 2.28 13.77 -26.35
N PRO A 117 2.16 15.10 -26.50
CA PRO A 117 2.80 16.06 -25.60
C PRO A 117 2.45 15.86 -24.11
N GLU A 118 1.22 15.41 -23.82
CA GLU A 118 0.73 15.16 -22.45
C GLU A 118 1.49 14.03 -21.75
N TYR A 119 2.15 13.17 -22.51
CA TYR A 119 2.93 12.04 -22.02
C TYR A 119 4.44 12.19 -22.27
N ASN A 120 4.89 13.37 -22.67
CA ASN A 120 6.32 13.62 -22.91
C ASN A 120 7.07 13.93 -21.60
N ILE A 121 7.03 12.97 -20.67
CA ILE A 121 7.78 13.05 -19.42
C ILE A 121 9.29 12.92 -19.66
N PRO A 122 10.15 13.50 -18.77
CA PRO A 122 11.60 13.34 -18.89
C PRO A 122 12.02 11.85 -18.93
N TYR A 123 12.96 11.56 -19.82
CA TYR A 123 13.56 10.22 -19.99
C TYR A 123 12.60 9.10 -20.36
N LYS A 124 11.42 9.42 -20.90
CA LYS A 124 10.39 8.45 -21.30
C LYS A 124 10.92 7.29 -22.16
N ASP A 125 11.88 7.59 -23.06
CA ASP A 125 12.53 6.62 -23.96
C ASP A 125 13.59 5.74 -23.29
N SER A 126 13.85 5.97 -22.00
CA SER A 126 14.85 5.27 -21.23
C SER A 126 14.26 4.54 -20.02
N ILE A 127 13.09 4.99 -19.53
CA ILE A 127 12.37 4.37 -18.40
C ILE A 127 11.79 3.01 -18.83
N THR A 128 12.09 1.96 -18.08
CA THR A 128 11.44 0.65 -18.21
C THR A 128 10.24 0.53 -17.26
N ILE A 129 9.32 -0.40 -17.56
CA ILE A 129 8.21 -0.74 -16.64
C ILE A 129 8.76 -1.24 -15.30
N LEU A 130 9.87 -1.98 -15.32
CA LEU A 130 10.54 -2.47 -14.11
C LEU A 130 11.11 -1.33 -13.24
N ASP A 131 11.61 -0.25 -13.86
CA ASP A 131 12.08 0.93 -13.12
C ASP A 131 10.94 1.61 -12.36
N LEU A 132 9.74 1.69 -12.95
CA LEU A 132 8.54 2.20 -12.27
C LEU A 132 8.14 1.31 -11.08
N LEU A 133 8.08 -0.02 -11.28
CA LEU A 133 7.73 -0.99 -10.24
C LEU A 133 8.66 -0.89 -9.02
N ARG A 134 9.93 -0.52 -9.22
CA ARG A 134 10.98 -0.46 -8.21
C ARG A 134 11.31 0.95 -7.71
N HIS A 135 10.54 1.98 -8.12
CA HIS A 135 10.81 3.38 -7.79
C HIS A 135 12.21 3.87 -8.21
N ARG A 136 12.68 3.40 -9.37
CA ARG A 136 13.97 3.77 -9.96
C ARG A 136 13.86 4.54 -11.26
N ALA A 137 12.65 4.92 -11.64
CA ALA A 137 12.39 5.68 -12.87
C ALA A 137 12.74 7.17 -12.77
N GLY A 138 12.90 7.71 -11.56
CA GLY A 138 13.12 9.15 -11.35
C GLY A 138 11.91 10.04 -11.62
N VAL A 139 10.71 9.46 -11.76
CA VAL A 139 9.46 10.20 -11.97
C VAL A 139 9.11 11.01 -10.72
N PHE A 140 8.79 12.29 -10.92
CA PHE A 140 8.41 13.20 -9.84
C PHE A 140 7.14 12.76 -9.12
N ASP A 141 7.09 12.88 -7.80
CA ASP A 141 5.95 12.50 -6.96
C ASP A 141 5.01 13.68 -6.70
N LEU A 142 3.97 13.79 -7.51
CA LEU A 142 2.96 14.85 -7.40
C LEU A 142 2.13 14.81 -6.11
N SER A 143 2.03 13.63 -5.49
CA SER A 143 1.19 13.46 -4.30
C SER A 143 1.85 14.00 -3.05
N ASN A 144 3.17 13.89 -2.95
CA ASN A 144 3.90 14.20 -1.72
C ASN A 144 4.72 15.50 -1.79
N GLU A 145 4.92 16.06 -2.99
CA GLU A 145 5.83 17.19 -3.15
C GLU A 145 5.20 18.36 -3.93
N PRO A 146 5.44 19.61 -3.49
CA PRO A 146 5.00 20.77 -4.24
C PRO A 146 5.79 20.90 -5.55
N ILE A 147 5.13 21.43 -6.59
CA ILE A 147 5.79 21.74 -7.87
C ILE A 147 6.89 22.78 -7.62
N PRO A 148 8.14 22.54 -8.02
CA PRO A 148 9.21 23.49 -7.79
C PRO A 148 8.95 24.86 -8.44
N ASP A 149 9.24 25.96 -7.74
CA ASP A 149 9.14 27.33 -8.26
C ASP A 149 10.06 27.58 -9.47
N THR A 150 11.12 26.78 -9.58
CA THR A 150 12.15 26.87 -10.64
C THR A 150 11.69 26.32 -11.99
N VAL A 151 10.51 25.69 -12.06
CA VAL A 151 9.93 25.19 -13.32
C VAL A 151 9.82 26.34 -14.32
N SER A 152 10.34 26.15 -15.54
CA SER A 152 10.35 27.19 -16.58
C SER A 152 8.99 27.47 -17.19
N SER A 153 8.09 26.47 -17.20
CA SER A 153 6.73 26.60 -17.74
C SER A 153 5.86 27.50 -16.86
N SER A 154 4.91 28.23 -17.48
CA SER A 154 3.92 29.05 -16.76
C SER A 154 2.78 28.15 -16.24
N LEU A 155 2.98 27.57 -15.06
CA LEU A 155 1.98 26.71 -14.39
C LEU A 155 1.35 27.51 -13.23
N PRO A 156 0.01 27.53 -13.09
CA PRO A 156 -0.67 28.30 -12.04
C PRO A 156 -0.42 27.74 -10.62
N TYR A 157 0.07 26.51 -10.53
CA TYR A 157 0.34 25.77 -9.27
C TYR A 157 1.85 25.66 -8.96
N LYS A 158 2.70 26.54 -9.51
CA LYS A 158 4.14 26.61 -9.11
C LYS A 158 4.27 26.93 -7.63
N GLY A 159 5.15 26.23 -6.92
CA GLY A 159 5.35 26.36 -5.47
C GLY A 159 4.27 25.69 -4.62
N LEU A 160 3.24 25.09 -5.24
CA LEU A 160 2.11 24.47 -4.55
C LEU A 160 2.08 22.96 -4.79
N ASN A 161 1.47 22.22 -3.87
CA ASN A 161 1.06 20.85 -4.14
C ASN A 161 -0.09 20.87 -5.15
N TYR A 162 0.07 20.13 -6.26
CA TYR A 162 -0.91 20.14 -7.34
C TYR A 162 -2.29 19.62 -6.89
N LEU A 163 -2.30 18.55 -6.08
CA LEU A 163 -3.54 17.92 -5.65
C LEU A 163 -4.32 18.87 -4.71
N GLU A 164 -3.63 19.47 -3.75
CA GLU A 164 -4.22 20.47 -2.85
C GLU A 164 -4.77 21.67 -3.63
N TYR A 165 -3.99 22.20 -4.59
CA TYR A 165 -4.44 23.32 -5.44
C TYR A 165 -5.75 23.02 -6.18
N ILE A 166 -5.94 21.79 -6.68
CA ILE A 166 -7.18 21.39 -7.35
C ILE A 166 -8.32 21.20 -6.34
N LEU A 167 -8.06 20.46 -5.24
CA LEU A 167 -9.07 20.11 -4.24
C LEU A 167 -9.57 21.32 -3.45
N ASP A 168 -8.78 22.37 -3.30
CA ASP A 168 -9.20 23.64 -2.68
C ASP A 168 -10.31 24.30 -3.48
N SER A 169 -10.32 24.15 -4.81
CA SER A 169 -11.33 24.74 -5.68
C SER A 169 -12.46 23.77 -6.04
N ASP A 170 -12.18 22.48 -6.12
CA ASP A 170 -13.14 21.41 -6.41
C ASP A 170 -12.84 20.16 -5.57
N PRO A 171 -13.38 20.07 -4.33
CA PRO A 171 -13.16 18.93 -3.45
C PRO A 171 -13.67 17.58 -4.01
N SER A 172 -14.55 17.61 -5.01
CA SER A 172 -15.12 16.43 -5.66
C SER A 172 -14.42 16.04 -6.96
N HIS A 173 -13.34 16.73 -7.33
CA HIS A 173 -12.60 16.48 -8.55
C HIS A 173 -12.17 15.00 -8.66
N THR A 174 -12.39 14.42 -9.83
CA THR A 174 -11.88 13.07 -10.13
C THR A 174 -10.59 13.17 -10.93
N PHE A 175 -9.48 12.91 -10.28
CA PHE A 175 -8.18 12.85 -10.96
C PHE A 175 -8.11 11.63 -11.88
N THR A 176 -7.42 11.79 -13.00
CA THR A 176 -7.16 10.71 -13.96
C THR A 176 -5.65 10.48 -14.09
N PHE A 177 -5.25 9.27 -14.50
CA PHE A 177 -3.82 9.00 -14.80
C PHE A 177 -3.29 9.95 -15.86
N ASP A 178 -4.10 10.25 -16.87
CA ASP A 178 -3.75 11.17 -17.98
C ASP A 178 -3.45 12.58 -17.45
N GLU A 179 -4.26 13.08 -16.51
CA GLU A 179 -4.07 14.38 -15.87
C GLU A 179 -2.78 14.41 -15.05
N LEU A 180 -2.55 13.42 -14.18
CA LEU A 180 -1.38 13.37 -13.32
C LEU A 180 -0.07 13.27 -14.13
N VAL A 181 -0.04 12.44 -15.16
CA VAL A 181 1.13 12.31 -16.04
C VAL A 181 1.37 13.60 -16.84
N LYS A 182 0.30 14.26 -17.30
CA LYS A 182 0.38 15.55 -18.02
C LYS A 182 1.05 16.64 -17.17
N VAL A 183 0.78 16.72 -15.89
CA VAL A 183 1.42 17.70 -15.01
C VAL A 183 2.94 17.49 -14.94
N VAL A 184 3.38 16.25 -14.81
CA VAL A 184 4.82 15.90 -14.84
C VAL A 184 5.45 16.26 -16.19
N ALA A 185 4.75 15.97 -17.29
CA ALA A 185 5.21 16.30 -18.65
C ALA A 185 5.29 17.80 -18.89
N GLN A 186 4.29 18.58 -18.46
CA GLN A 186 4.28 20.04 -18.60
C GLN A 186 5.37 20.74 -17.78
N GLY A 187 5.62 20.21 -16.59
CA GLY A 187 6.66 20.70 -15.69
C GLY A 187 8.07 20.22 -16.05
N GLN A 188 8.21 19.21 -16.93
CA GLN A 188 9.46 18.49 -17.19
C GLN A 188 10.12 18.03 -15.87
N LEU A 189 9.29 17.45 -14.97
CA LEU A 189 9.68 17.13 -13.59
C LEU A 189 10.34 15.75 -13.53
N SER A 190 11.53 15.69 -12.92
CA SER A 190 12.25 14.44 -12.66
C SER A 190 13.30 14.63 -11.56
N TYR A 191 13.58 13.57 -10.80
CA TYR A 191 14.61 13.59 -9.77
C TYR A 191 16.00 13.23 -10.32
N PHE A 192 16.07 12.22 -11.21
CA PHE A 192 17.34 11.67 -11.72
C PHE A 192 17.12 10.83 -12.98
N LEU A 193 18.22 10.46 -13.62
CA LEU A 193 18.22 9.51 -14.75
C LEU A 193 17.73 8.11 -14.30
N PRO A 194 16.91 7.43 -15.09
CA PRO A 194 16.39 6.10 -14.75
C PRO A 194 17.48 5.14 -14.30
N ASN A 195 17.17 4.35 -13.29
CA ASN A 195 18.03 3.31 -12.70
C ASN A 195 19.34 3.81 -12.02
N THR A 196 19.51 5.12 -11.80
CA THR A 196 20.71 5.67 -11.12
C THR A 196 20.54 5.85 -9.62
N ALA A 197 19.29 5.99 -9.13
CA ALA A 197 18.97 6.16 -7.73
C ALA A 197 17.62 5.54 -7.38
N TYR A 198 17.19 5.68 -6.14
CA TYR A 198 15.87 5.31 -5.64
C TYR A 198 15.14 6.57 -5.16
N HIS A 199 13.91 6.76 -5.60
CA HIS A 199 12.98 7.74 -5.03
C HIS A 199 11.56 7.21 -5.15
N TYR A 200 10.88 7.07 -4.03
CA TYR A 200 9.49 6.63 -4.00
C TYR A 200 8.62 7.63 -4.75
N SER A 201 7.77 7.16 -5.68
CA SER A 201 6.91 8.01 -6.49
C SER A 201 5.55 7.39 -6.68
N ASN A 202 4.52 8.04 -6.17
CA ASN A 202 3.13 7.71 -6.42
C ASN A 202 2.79 7.88 -7.90
N THR A 203 3.22 8.98 -8.51
CA THR A 203 2.99 9.22 -9.96
C THR A 203 3.60 8.13 -10.84
N GLY A 204 4.72 7.51 -10.42
CA GLY A 204 5.25 6.33 -11.11
C GLY A 204 4.25 5.17 -11.15
N TYR A 205 3.45 5.00 -10.09
CA TYR A 205 2.38 4.00 -10.05
C TYR A 205 1.12 4.44 -10.81
N SER A 206 0.81 5.74 -10.88
CA SER A 206 -0.22 6.24 -11.80
C SER A 206 0.12 5.90 -13.26
N ILE A 207 1.41 5.97 -13.66
CA ILE A 207 1.86 5.51 -14.99
C ILE A 207 1.64 3.99 -15.16
N LEU A 208 1.94 3.18 -14.13
CA LEU A 208 1.65 1.73 -14.16
C LEU A 208 0.14 1.45 -14.30
N GLY A 209 -0.71 2.24 -13.61
CA GLY A 209 -2.16 2.19 -13.79
C GLY A 209 -2.58 2.45 -15.23
N LYS A 210 -2.03 3.48 -15.87
CA LYS A 210 -2.27 3.76 -17.28
C LYS A 210 -1.80 2.63 -18.19
N ILE A 211 -0.64 2.01 -17.92
CA ILE A 211 -0.14 0.86 -18.68
C ILE A 211 -1.08 -0.34 -18.54
N ILE A 212 -1.64 -0.60 -17.35
CA ILE A 212 -2.64 -1.66 -17.16
C ILE A 212 -3.85 -1.42 -18.06
N GLU A 213 -4.37 -0.18 -18.12
CA GLU A 213 -5.49 0.16 -19.00
C GLU A 213 -5.16 -0.02 -20.49
N GLN A 214 -3.99 0.47 -20.91
CA GLN A 214 -3.55 0.36 -22.32
C GLN A 214 -3.37 -1.10 -22.77
N VAL A 215 -2.76 -1.94 -21.91
CA VAL A 215 -2.46 -3.33 -22.25
C VAL A 215 -3.69 -4.23 -22.13
N SER A 216 -4.51 -4.04 -21.11
CA SER A 216 -5.67 -4.89 -20.84
C SER A 216 -6.92 -4.50 -21.60
N GLN A 217 -7.01 -3.24 -22.08
CA GLN A 217 -8.22 -2.62 -22.65
C GLN A 217 -9.42 -2.62 -21.70
N LYS A 218 -9.15 -2.69 -20.37
CA LYS A 218 -10.11 -2.53 -19.27
C LYS A 218 -9.76 -1.27 -18.49
N SER A 219 -10.72 -0.68 -17.77
CA SER A 219 -10.35 0.32 -16.77
C SER A 219 -9.47 -0.33 -15.69
N TYR A 220 -8.62 0.47 -15.03
CA TYR A 220 -7.77 -0.02 -13.95
C TYR A 220 -8.59 -0.75 -12.87
N GLN A 221 -9.68 -0.13 -12.39
CA GLN A 221 -10.59 -0.74 -11.41
C GLN A 221 -11.13 -2.08 -11.89
N GLN A 222 -11.63 -2.15 -13.15
CA GLN A 222 -12.17 -3.37 -13.70
C GLN A 222 -11.11 -4.48 -13.75
N PHE A 223 -9.90 -4.17 -14.21
CA PHE A 223 -8.82 -5.16 -14.27
C PHE A 223 -8.45 -5.69 -12.89
N LEU A 224 -8.26 -4.80 -11.91
CA LEU A 224 -7.91 -5.22 -10.54
C LEU A 224 -9.01 -6.08 -9.92
N MET A 225 -10.28 -5.70 -10.09
CA MET A 225 -11.40 -6.47 -9.56
C MET A 225 -11.50 -7.85 -10.20
N GLU A 226 -11.47 -7.93 -11.53
CA GLU A 226 -11.73 -9.18 -12.26
C GLU A 226 -10.53 -10.13 -12.31
N ASP A 227 -9.30 -9.60 -12.42
CA ASP A 227 -8.10 -10.40 -12.67
C ASP A 227 -7.21 -10.59 -11.42
N ILE A 228 -7.42 -9.81 -10.35
CA ILE A 228 -6.66 -9.92 -9.09
C ILE A 228 -7.57 -10.21 -7.90
N ILE A 229 -8.49 -9.31 -7.55
CA ILE A 229 -9.27 -9.35 -6.29
C ILE A 229 -10.17 -10.58 -6.24
N LEU A 230 -11.04 -10.76 -7.24
CA LEU A 230 -11.97 -11.90 -7.29
C LEU A 230 -11.23 -13.25 -7.40
N PRO A 231 -10.21 -13.44 -8.27
CA PRO A 231 -9.47 -14.69 -8.34
C PRO A 231 -8.69 -15.04 -7.07
N MET A 232 -8.26 -14.03 -6.29
CA MET A 232 -7.61 -14.23 -5.00
C MET A 232 -8.60 -14.56 -3.87
N GLY A 233 -9.92 -14.39 -4.10
CA GLY A 233 -10.99 -14.66 -3.15
C GLY A 233 -11.21 -13.56 -2.12
N LEU A 234 -10.85 -12.30 -2.44
CA LEU A 234 -10.95 -11.14 -1.56
C LEU A 234 -12.35 -10.54 -1.65
N GLN A 235 -13.26 -11.02 -0.83
CA GLN A 235 -14.69 -10.68 -0.93
C GLN A 235 -15.05 -9.33 -0.30
N HIS A 236 -14.17 -8.80 0.57
CA HIS A 236 -14.36 -7.56 1.31
C HIS A 236 -13.38 -6.46 0.83
N SER A 237 -12.96 -6.53 -0.44
CA SER A 237 -12.03 -5.59 -1.03
C SER A 237 -12.68 -4.81 -2.16
N SER A 238 -12.48 -3.50 -2.19
CA SER A 238 -13.02 -2.60 -3.21
C SER A 238 -12.00 -1.52 -3.58
N MET A 239 -12.17 -0.93 -4.76
CA MET A 239 -11.25 0.08 -5.30
C MET A 239 -12.05 1.28 -5.82
N PRO A 240 -12.44 2.25 -4.98
CA PRO A 240 -13.09 3.48 -5.44
C PRO A 240 -12.11 4.31 -6.29
N VAL A 241 -12.60 4.89 -7.39
CA VAL A 241 -11.78 5.64 -8.36
C VAL A 241 -12.29 7.06 -8.64
N LEU A 242 -13.51 7.38 -8.19
CA LEU A 242 -14.13 8.68 -8.44
C LEU A 242 -13.94 9.62 -7.26
N GLY A 243 -13.74 10.91 -7.50
CA GLY A 243 -13.68 11.92 -6.46
C GLY A 243 -14.99 12.07 -5.66
N THR A 244 -16.10 11.60 -6.22
CA THR A 244 -17.42 11.55 -5.56
C THR A 244 -17.72 10.22 -4.88
N ASP A 245 -16.88 9.19 -5.06
CA ASP A 245 -17.05 7.87 -4.42
C ASP A 245 -16.09 7.74 -3.23
N GLN A 246 -16.54 8.23 -2.08
CA GLN A 246 -15.76 8.27 -0.84
C GLN A 246 -16.20 7.19 0.16
N ASN A 247 -17.18 6.35 -0.18
CA ASN A 247 -17.78 5.41 0.74
C ASN A 247 -16.83 4.28 1.12
N ILE A 248 -16.84 3.94 2.40
CA ILE A 248 -16.21 2.72 2.93
C ILE A 248 -17.36 1.75 3.27
N PRO A 249 -17.34 0.48 2.80
CA PRO A 249 -18.35 -0.50 3.15
C PRO A 249 -18.43 -0.76 4.65
N GLU A 250 -19.64 -0.99 5.16
CA GLU A 250 -19.84 -1.39 6.56
C GLU A 250 -19.45 -2.87 6.77
N PRO A 251 -18.93 -3.26 7.95
CA PRO A 251 -18.51 -2.37 9.06
C PRO A 251 -17.16 -1.70 8.78
N PHE A 252 -16.98 -0.45 9.19
CA PHE A 252 -15.71 0.27 9.07
C PHE A 252 -15.37 1.07 10.33
N VAL A 253 -14.13 1.49 10.47
CA VAL A 253 -13.69 2.44 11.49
C VAL A 253 -13.48 3.82 10.87
N PRO A 254 -13.98 4.92 11.48
CA PRO A 254 -13.75 6.26 10.98
C PRO A 254 -12.28 6.66 11.12
N GLY A 255 -11.74 7.39 10.14
CA GLY A 255 -10.38 7.90 10.11
C GLY A 255 -10.26 9.32 10.65
N TYR A 256 -9.19 9.60 11.42
CA TYR A 256 -8.97 10.90 12.05
C TYR A 256 -7.59 11.46 11.77
N VAL A 257 -7.49 12.79 11.67
CA VAL A 257 -6.22 13.53 11.70
C VAL A 257 -6.19 14.41 12.94
N LEU A 258 -5.17 14.26 13.77
CA LEU A 258 -4.89 15.09 14.93
C LEU A 258 -3.77 16.07 14.57
N THR A 259 -4.09 17.37 14.57
CA THR A 259 -3.11 18.45 14.43
C THR A 259 -2.83 19.12 15.79
N ALA A 260 -2.00 20.17 15.81
CA ALA A 260 -1.78 20.96 17.03
C ALA A 260 -3.08 21.56 17.56
N ASP A 261 -3.96 22.00 16.66
CA ASP A 261 -5.11 22.84 16.97
C ASP A 261 -6.46 22.16 16.75
N SER A 262 -6.51 20.99 16.10
CA SER A 262 -7.75 20.36 15.69
C SER A 262 -7.70 18.84 15.60
N LEU A 263 -8.89 18.23 15.74
CA LEU A 263 -9.16 16.83 15.40
C LEU A 263 -10.19 16.83 14.26
N VAL A 264 -9.80 16.26 13.13
CA VAL A 264 -10.62 16.24 11.92
C VAL A 264 -10.98 14.80 11.56
N ASN A 265 -12.27 14.54 11.30
CA ASN A 265 -12.72 13.29 10.71
C ASN A 265 -12.51 13.35 9.19
N VAL A 266 -11.65 12.48 8.67
CA VAL A 266 -11.23 12.42 7.26
C VAL A 266 -11.66 11.12 6.58
N THR A 267 -12.60 10.40 7.17
CA THR A 267 -13.09 9.09 6.66
C THR A 267 -13.46 9.14 5.19
N LEU A 268 -14.09 10.23 4.76
CA LEU A 268 -14.61 10.41 3.41
C LEU A 268 -13.75 11.35 2.54
N SER A 269 -12.42 11.38 2.75
CA SER A 269 -11.50 12.15 1.92
C SER A 269 -11.46 11.66 0.48
N ASN A 270 -11.32 12.59 -0.47
CA ASN A 270 -11.16 12.28 -1.89
C ASN A 270 -9.80 11.67 -2.18
N ILE A 271 -9.79 10.39 -2.59
CA ILE A 271 -8.57 9.63 -2.87
C ILE A 271 -8.35 9.36 -4.35
N SER A 272 -9.12 9.97 -5.26
CA SER A 272 -9.05 9.68 -6.69
C SER A 272 -7.72 10.04 -7.35
N ALA A 273 -6.90 10.87 -6.70
CA ALA A 273 -5.53 11.14 -7.14
C ALA A 273 -4.57 9.97 -6.91
N ASN A 274 -4.94 8.99 -6.09
CA ASN A 274 -4.08 7.90 -5.64
C ASN A 274 -4.61 6.52 -6.05
N VAL A 275 -5.27 6.41 -7.21
CA VAL A 275 -5.98 5.18 -7.62
C VAL A 275 -5.04 3.97 -7.70
N ALA A 276 -3.93 4.04 -8.43
CA ALA A 276 -3.03 2.89 -8.60
C ALA A 276 -2.06 2.66 -7.44
N GLU A 277 -1.95 3.61 -6.54
CA GLU A 277 -0.99 3.62 -5.45
C GLU A 277 -1.59 3.58 -4.05
N GLY A 278 -2.92 3.85 -3.89
CA GLY A 278 -3.47 4.07 -2.56
C GLY A 278 -4.98 3.88 -2.36
N THR A 279 -5.75 3.50 -3.39
CA THR A 279 -7.23 3.51 -3.31
C THR A 279 -7.86 2.32 -2.58
N LEU A 280 -7.15 1.21 -2.42
CA LEU A 280 -7.73 -0.03 -1.91
C LEU A 280 -8.39 0.17 -0.53
N ILE A 281 -9.66 -0.21 -0.44
CA ILE A 281 -10.39 -0.43 0.80
C ILE A 281 -10.53 -1.94 0.97
N THR A 282 -10.16 -2.47 2.13
CA THR A 282 -10.22 -3.90 2.42
C THR A 282 -10.30 -4.15 3.92
N THR A 283 -10.30 -5.40 4.32
CA THR A 283 -10.27 -5.85 5.72
C THR A 283 -8.90 -6.44 6.09
N PRO A 284 -8.53 -6.52 7.37
CA PRO A 284 -7.31 -7.24 7.79
C PRO A 284 -7.27 -8.67 7.26
N CYS A 285 -8.40 -9.38 7.29
CA CYS A 285 -8.54 -10.75 6.78
C CYS A 285 -8.21 -10.85 5.28
N ASP A 286 -8.84 -10.03 4.43
CA ASP A 286 -8.57 -10.06 2.98
C ASP A 286 -7.12 -9.67 2.67
N LEU A 287 -6.57 -8.65 3.35
CA LEU A 287 -5.23 -8.16 3.11
C LEU A 287 -4.15 -9.16 3.51
N SER A 288 -4.29 -9.81 4.67
CA SER A 288 -3.38 -10.85 5.14
C SER A 288 -3.40 -12.08 4.24
N HIS A 289 -4.59 -12.51 3.82
CA HIS A 289 -4.77 -13.62 2.88
C HIS A 289 -4.20 -13.29 1.50
N PHE A 290 -4.42 -12.07 0.99
CA PHE A 290 -3.83 -11.62 -0.26
C PHE A 290 -2.30 -11.74 -0.23
N LEU A 291 -1.67 -11.09 0.75
CA LEU A 291 -0.22 -11.05 0.83
C LEU A 291 0.37 -12.46 0.96
N ARG A 292 -0.21 -13.28 1.85
CA ARG A 292 0.23 -14.66 2.07
C ARG A 292 0.10 -15.52 0.82
N LYS A 293 -1.06 -15.55 0.17
CA LYS A 293 -1.28 -16.32 -1.05
C LYS A 293 -0.37 -15.86 -2.18
N LEU A 294 -0.25 -14.54 -2.38
CA LEU A 294 0.59 -13.97 -3.43
C LEU A 294 2.04 -14.39 -3.25
N LEU A 295 2.63 -14.14 -2.07
CA LEU A 295 4.05 -14.33 -1.84
C LEU A 295 4.46 -15.80 -1.57
N SER A 296 3.51 -16.65 -1.19
CA SER A 296 3.75 -18.10 -1.16
C SER A 296 3.63 -18.77 -2.54
N GLY A 297 3.30 -18.00 -3.59
CA GLY A 297 3.13 -18.52 -4.95
C GLY A 297 1.85 -19.34 -5.14
N GLN A 298 0.84 -19.15 -4.28
CA GLN A 298 -0.48 -19.79 -4.37
C GLN A 298 -1.54 -18.82 -4.92
N GLY A 299 -1.12 -17.62 -5.32
CA GLY A 299 -1.97 -16.59 -5.89
C GLY A 299 -2.01 -16.62 -7.42
N VAL A 300 -2.29 -15.44 -8.01
CA VAL A 300 -2.42 -15.26 -9.47
C VAL A 300 -1.07 -15.29 -10.21
N LEU A 301 0.04 -15.14 -9.50
CA LEU A 301 1.39 -15.18 -10.06
C LEU A 301 2.05 -16.53 -9.83
N SER A 302 2.86 -16.98 -10.80
CA SER A 302 3.66 -18.19 -10.64
C SER A 302 4.71 -18.03 -9.54
N PRO A 303 5.08 -19.11 -8.81
CA PRO A 303 6.11 -19.06 -7.78
C PRO A 303 7.45 -18.53 -8.30
N HIS A 304 7.80 -18.84 -9.56
CA HIS A 304 9.03 -18.34 -10.18
C HIS A 304 9.01 -16.82 -10.30
N LEU A 305 7.91 -16.22 -10.78
CA LEU A 305 7.81 -14.78 -10.96
C LEU A 305 7.81 -14.04 -9.62
N VAL A 306 7.12 -14.59 -8.62
CA VAL A 306 7.14 -14.06 -7.26
C VAL A 306 8.57 -14.03 -6.70
N ASN A 307 9.25 -15.17 -6.70
CA ASN A 307 10.57 -15.30 -6.05
C ASN A 307 11.69 -14.58 -6.81
N SER A 308 11.68 -14.63 -8.16
CA SER A 308 12.80 -14.15 -8.98
C SER A 308 12.66 -12.69 -9.42
N VAL A 309 11.42 -12.14 -9.42
CA VAL A 309 11.15 -10.79 -9.90
C VAL A 309 10.52 -9.92 -8.82
N MET A 310 9.36 -10.33 -8.27
CA MET A 310 8.59 -9.49 -7.36
C MET A 310 9.34 -9.26 -6.04
N MET A 311 9.85 -10.33 -5.43
CA MET A 311 10.58 -10.31 -4.17
C MET A 311 12.08 -9.96 -4.33
N ASN A 312 12.57 -9.84 -5.57
CA ASN A 312 13.97 -9.45 -5.83
C ASN A 312 14.15 -7.95 -5.58
N TYR A 313 14.45 -7.59 -4.33
CA TYR A 313 14.62 -6.22 -3.90
C TYR A 313 16.02 -5.66 -4.19
N LEU A 314 16.07 -4.33 -4.34
CA LEU A 314 17.30 -3.55 -4.47
C LEU A 314 17.43 -2.56 -3.30
N PRO A 315 18.66 -2.19 -2.90
CA PRO A 315 18.87 -1.21 -1.84
C PRO A 315 18.22 0.14 -2.14
N THR A 316 17.71 0.80 -1.11
CA THR A 316 17.01 2.10 -1.18
C THR A 316 17.83 3.28 -0.61
N GLY A 317 19.12 3.06 -0.33
CA GLY A 317 19.97 4.10 0.28
C GLY A 317 19.65 4.36 1.76
N GLY A 318 19.03 3.39 2.45
CA GLY A 318 18.71 3.49 3.87
C GLY A 318 17.27 3.90 4.19
N ILE A 319 16.44 4.19 3.17
CA ILE A 319 15.01 4.54 3.39
C ILE A 319 14.24 3.35 3.96
N TYR A 320 14.48 2.15 3.41
CA TYR A 320 14.03 0.88 3.99
C TYR A 320 15.26 0.04 4.36
N ALA A 321 15.27 -0.52 5.54
CA ALA A 321 16.43 -1.23 6.10
C ALA A 321 16.92 -2.42 5.23
N GLY A 322 16.02 -3.06 4.48
CA GLY A 322 16.35 -4.16 3.57
C GLY A 322 16.40 -3.76 2.10
N GLY A 323 15.41 -3.02 1.60
CA GLY A 323 15.29 -2.63 0.21
C GLY A 323 13.87 -2.63 -0.34
N TYR A 324 13.73 -2.44 -1.67
CA TYR A 324 12.44 -2.41 -2.36
C TYR A 324 12.45 -3.27 -3.62
N GLY A 325 11.46 -4.13 -3.78
CA GLY A 325 11.20 -4.98 -4.94
C GLY A 325 10.14 -4.40 -5.87
N CYS A 326 9.30 -5.24 -6.47
CA CYS A 326 8.19 -4.77 -7.28
C CYS A 326 6.93 -4.60 -6.40
N GLY A 327 6.66 -3.38 -5.97
CA GLY A 327 5.52 -3.07 -5.08
C GLY A 327 5.64 -3.67 -3.67
N LEU A 328 6.84 -3.96 -3.23
CA LEU A 328 7.13 -4.58 -1.93
C LEU A 328 8.37 -3.96 -1.32
N SER A 329 8.29 -3.53 -0.07
CA SER A 329 9.46 -3.32 0.79
C SER A 329 9.92 -4.65 1.39
N TYR A 330 11.22 -4.79 1.64
CA TYR A 330 11.77 -5.84 2.47
C TYR A 330 12.27 -5.25 3.78
N LEU A 331 11.76 -5.76 4.88
CA LEU A 331 12.16 -5.38 6.23
C LEU A 331 12.95 -6.53 6.86
N ASN A 332 14.18 -6.24 7.31
CA ASN A 332 15.05 -7.24 7.93
C ASN A 332 14.35 -7.94 9.11
N ASN A 333 14.38 -9.26 9.15
CA ASN A 333 13.74 -10.09 10.16
C ASN A 333 12.20 -10.03 10.23
N LEU A 334 11.53 -9.22 9.40
CA LEU A 334 10.07 -9.20 9.30
C LEU A 334 9.58 -9.83 8.01
N GLY A 335 10.27 -9.61 6.90
CA GLY A 335 9.93 -10.17 5.59
C GLY A 335 9.52 -9.12 4.58
N TYR A 336 8.68 -9.51 3.62
CA TYR A 336 8.23 -8.70 2.50
C TYR A 336 6.83 -8.17 2.75
N GLY A 337 6.59 -6.92 2.40
CA GLY A 337 5.28 -6.30 2.56
C GLY A 337 5.29 -4.85 2.10
N HIS A 338 4.39 -4.06 2.64
CA HIS A 338 4.32 -2.63 2.38
C HIS A 338 3.70 -1.90 3.56
N SER A 339 4.07 -0.64 3.78
CA SER A 339 3.36 0.26 4.66
C SER A 339 2.34 1.10 3.87
N GLY A 340 1.32 1.58 4.55
CA GLY A 340 0.32 2.47 3.99
C GLY A 340 0.13 3.70 4.86
N ALA A 341 0.12 4.88 4.23
CA ALA A 341 -0.20 6.13 4.88
C ALA A 341 -1.17 6.92 3.99
N HIS A 342 -2.37 7.13 4.48
CA HIS A 342 -3.42 7.96 3.92
C HIS A 342 -4.05 8.74 5.06
N GLU A 343 -4.54 9.93 4.81
CA GLU A 343 -5.20 10.71 5.84
C GLU A 343 -6.20 9.87 6.63
N GLY A 344 -5.99 9.82 7.94
CA GLY A 344 -6.81 9.05 8.88
C GLY A 344 -6.50 7.56 8.98
N TYR A 345 -5.63 6.99 8.16
CA TYR A 345 -5.30 5.56 8.23
C TYR A 345 -3.82 5.31 7.98
N LEU A 346 -3.19 4.59 8.90
CA LEU A 346 -1.84 4.07 8.73
C LEU A 346 -1.88 2.54 8.84
N SER A 347 -1.10 1.86 8.02
CA SER A 347 -1.07 0.40 8.02
C SER A 347 0.31 -0.16 7.66
N GLN A 348 0.56 -1.38 8.12
CA GLN A 348 1.73 -2.18 7.75
C GLN A 348 1.25 -3.61 7.49
N MET A 349 1.64 -4.18 6.35
CA MET A 349 1.53 -5.60 6.11
C MET A 349 2.92 -6.21 5.91
N ALA A 350 3.10 -7.46 6.35
CA ALA A 350 4.34 -8.21 6.12
C ALA A 350 4.09 -9.72 6.05
N TYR A 351 4.89 -10.42 5.22
CA TYR A 351 4.95 -11.86 5.12
C TYR A 351 6.41 -12.34 5.16
N ASP A 352 6.72 -13.23 6.07
CA ASP A 352 8.00 -13.90 6.13
C ASP A 352 7.88 -15.35 5.63
N PRO A 353 8.42 -15.66 4.43
CA PRO A 353 8.35 -17.01 3.88
C PRO A 353 9.17 -18.04 4.67
N GLN A 354 10.13 -17.63 5.49
CA GLN A 354 10.97 -18.55 6.26
C GLN A 354 10.22 -19.13 7.46
N THR A 355 9.43 -18.31 8.14
CA THR A 355 8.66 -18.72 9.32
C THR A 355 7.18 -18.96 9.02
N ASP A 356 6.74 -18.62 7.80
CA ASP A 356 5.35 -18.67 7.37
C ASP A 356 4.45 -17.78 8.25
N PHE A 357 4.98 -16.58 8.57
CA PHE A 357 4.35 -15.58 9.39
C PHE A 357 3.80 -14.45 8.53
N THR A 358 2.52 -14.13 8.71
CA THR A 358 1.86 -12.99 8.05
C THR A 358 1.31 -12.07 9.12
N ILE A 359 1.41 -10.77 8.92
CA ILE A 359 0.85 -9.77 9.81
C ILE A 359 0.28 -8.59 9.03
N VAL A 360 -0.87 -8.08 9.49
CA VAL A 360 -1.44 -6.79 9.13
C VAL A 360 -1.68 -6.02 10.41
N VAL A 361 -1.13 -4.81 10.52
CA VAL A 361 -1.37 -3.88 11.63
C VAL A 361 -1.90 -2.58 11.04
N PHE A 362 -2.91 -1.97 11.66
CA PHE A 362 -3.38 -0.66 11.25
C PHE A 362 -3.89 0.17 12.43
N THR A 363 -3.86 1.48 12.26
CA THR A 363 -4.50 2.47 13.13
C THR A 363 -5.36 3.40 12.29
N ASN A 364 -6.48 3.84 12.86
CA ASN A 364 -7.45 4.71 12.21
C ASN A 364 -7.23 6.20 12.55
N GLY A 365 -5.98 6.61 12.63
CA GLY A 365 -5.63 8.00 12.90
C GLY A 365 -4.21 8.38 12.53
N TRP A 366 -4.08 9.63 12.08
CA TRP A 366 -2.81 10.32 11.87
C TRP A 366 -2.54 11.31 12.99
N ASN A 367 -1.34 11.30 13.53
CA ASN A 367 -0.89 12.28 14.50
C ASN A 367 0.12 13.24 13.84
N LEU A 368 -0.31 14.45 13.57
CA LEU A 368 0.52 15.54 13.04
C LEU A 368 0.78 16.64 14.08
N LYS A 369 0.49 16.40 15.38
CA LYS A 369 0.63 17.40 16.46
C LYS A 369 2.06 17.94 16.61
N GLY A 370 3.07 17.14 16.25
CA GLY A 370 4.49 17.53 16.15
C GLY A 370 5.02 17.62 14.73
N GLY A 371 4.15 17.75 13.73
CA GLY A 371 4.51 17.75 12.31
C GLY A 371 4.77 16.34 11.76
N THR A 372 5.42 16.27 10.60
CA THR A 372 5.70 14.99 9.90
C THR A 372 6.57 14.03 10.68
N SER A 373 7.45 14.53 11.58
CA SER A 373 8.26 13.68 12.46
C SER A 373 7.40 12.82 13.38
N THR A 374 6.27 13.36 13.90
CA THR A 374 5.33 12.60 14.74
C THR A 374 4.63 11.51 13.95
N LEU A 375 4.32 11.75 12.67
CA LEU A 375 3.76 10.73 11.78
C LEU A 375 4.75 9.57 11.55
N PHE A 376 6.03 9.87 11.31
CA PHE A 376 7.07 8.84 11.18
C PHE A 376 7.28 8.06 12.49
N ASP A 377 7.27 8.75 13.63
CA ASP A 377 7.28 8.08 14.94
C ASP A 377 6.10 7.12 15.11
N GLN A 378 4.91 7.53 14.67
CA GLN A 378 3.70 6.72 14.73
C GLN A 378 3.81 5.47 13.85
N LEU A 379 4.28 5.61 12.60
CA LEU A 379 4.53 4.49 11.69
C LEU A 379 5.52 3.48 12.29
N THR A 380 6.58 3.97 12.93
CA THR A 380 7.56 3.10 13.57
C THR A 380 7.04 2.49 14.87
N CYS A 381 6.50 3.30 15.77
CA CYS A 381 6.12 2.84 17.12
C CYS A 381 4.86 1.99 17.13
N LEU A 382 3.78 2.44 16.45
CA LEU A 382 2.49 1.72 16.50
C LEU A 382 2.38 0.61 15.44
N LEU A 383 3.13 0.66 14.35
CA LEU A 383 3.00 -0.33 13.28
C LEU A 383 4.21 -1.26 13.20
N GLU A 384 5.37 -0.76 12.80
CA GLU A 384 6.53 -1.61 12.51
C GLU A 384 7.03 -2.35 13.76
N ASN A 385 7.18 -1.66 14.89
CA ASN A 385 7.62 -2.29 16.16
C ASN A 385 6.62 -3.33 16.65
N ASN A 386 5.31 -3.09 16.48
CA ASN A 386 4.28 -4.07 16.81
C ASN A 386 4.37 -5.33 15.96
N CYS A 387 4.70 -5.19 14.65
CA CYS A 387 4.95 -6.34 13.80
C CYS A 387 6.12 -7.21 14.32
N TYR A 388 7.24 -6.61 14.75
CA TYR A 388 8.36 -7.34 15.30
C TYR A 388 8.02 -8.02 16.63
N LYS A 389 7.34 -7.31 17.55
CA LYS A 389 6.93 -7.86 18.86
C LYS A 389 5.95 -9.01 18.70
N ALA A 390 4.94 -8.87 17.83
CA ALA A 390 4.00 -9.94 17.55
C ALA A 390 4.70 -11.19 16.98
N LYS A 391 5.64 -10.98 16.05
CA LYS A 391 6.44 -12.09 15.49
C LYS A 391 7.28 -12.80 16.55
N GLN A 392 7.84 -12.07 17.51
CA GLN A 392 8.57 -12.65 18.64
C GLN A 392 7.64 -13.47 19.55
N ILE A 393 6.44 -12.95 19.89
CA ILE A 393 5.43 -13.65 20.70
C ILE A 393 5.05 -14.98 20.06
N VAL A 394 4.73 -14.97 18.76
CA VAL A 394 4.26 -16.16 18.04
C VAL A 394 5.37 -17.18 17.80
N ASN A 395 6.64 -16.75 17.68
CA ASN A 395 7.78 -17.63 17.48
C ASN A 395 8.51 -18.02 18.79
N ALA A 396 8.08 -17.49 19.95
CA ALA A 396 8.60 -17.94 21.26
C ALA A 396 8.28 -19.43 21.46
N LYS A 397 9.31 -20.22 21.80
CA LYS A 397 9.19 -21.67 22.04
C LYS A 397 8.66 -21.94 23.44
#